data_7e3cad1b087c6182a3d0e7eaef3572ff
#
_entry.id   7e3cad1b087c6182a3d0e7eaef3572ff
#
_cell.length_a   1.000
_cell.length_b   1.000
_cell.length_c   1.000
_cell.angle_alpha   90.00
_cell.angle_beta   90.00
_cell.angle_gamma   90.00
#
_symmetry.space_group_name_H-M   'P 1'
#
loop_
_entity.id
_entity.type
_entity.pdbx_description
1 polymer ?
#
loop_
_entity_poly.entity_id
_entity_poly.type
_entity_poly.pdbx_seq_one_letter_code
_entity_poly.pdbx_strand_id
1 'polypeptide(L)'
;MRNKLADVLNKKGQKDKKIVVVVADISPSGKLSEFQKENKNRYINVGVAEQFMIGFASGLAIAKYKPFVYTIAPFTIYRPFEMVRNDLSYQNLPVTIVAMGAGTVYSSLGGTHLTQEDISLMRSLPNMKILAPCDPIELEECINYCIKNKNGPIYLRIGKSGEKKLIN
;
A
#
# COMPACT_ATOMS: atom_id res chain seq x y z
N MET A 1 -2.80 13.03 -0.23
CA MET A 1 -1.75 12.00 -0.10
C MET A 1 -1.61 11.10 -1.33
N ARG A 2 -2.69 10.63 -1.96
CA ARG A 2 -2.62 9.74 -3.14
C ARG A 2 -1.69 10.21 -4.27
N ASN A 3 -1.75 11.50 -4.65
CA ASN A 3 -0.88 12.05 -5.68
C ASN A 3 0.60 12.05 -5.24
N LYS A 4 0.87 12.38 -3.98
CA LYS A 4 2.23 12.36 -3.43
C LYS A 4 2.81 10.92 -3.44
N LEU A 5 2.01 9.92 -3.05
CA LEU A 5 2.42 8.50 -3.15
C LEU A 5 2.87 8.18 -4.59
N ALA A 6 2.05 8.53 -5.57
CA ALA A 6 2.33 8.26 -6.97
C ALA A 6 3.60 8.98 -7.46
N ASP A 7 3.78 10.25 -7.09
CA ASP A 7 4.98 11.03 -7.40
C ASP A 7 6.25 10.38 -6.87
N VAL A 8 6.21 9.99 -5.58
CA VAL A 8 7.39 9.42 -4.93
C VAL A 8 7.70 8.04 -5.50
N LEU A 9 6.70 7.18 -5.69
CA LEU A 9 6.91 5.85 -6.26
C LEU A 9 7.44 5.94 -7.71
N ASN A 10 6.92 6.87 -8.52
CA ASN A 10 7.44 7.07 -9.88
C ASN A 10 8.91 7.50 -9.85
N LYS A 11 9.24 8.56 -9.11
CA LYS A 11 10.61 9.06 -8.97
C LYS A 11 11.60 8.01 -8.43
N LYS A 12 11.18 7.24 -7.41
CA LYS A 12 12.02 6.19 -6.82
C LYS A 12 12.11 4.94 -7.70
N GLY A 13 11.02 4.56 -8.37
CA GLY A 13 10.97 3.42 -9.28
C GLY A 13 11.84 3.58 -10.53
N GLN A 14 12.12 4.82 -10.96
CA GLN A 14 13.11 5.07 -12.01
C GLN A 14 14.52 4.67 -11.57
N LYS A 15 14.85 4.90 -10.30
CA LYS A 15 16.18 4.64 -9.72
C LYS A 15 16.33 3.22 -9.16
N ASP A 16 15.27 2.67 -8.57
CA ASP A 16 15.26 1.33 -7.97
C ASP A 16 14.29 0.41 -8.73
N LYS A 17 14.85 -0.46 -9.56
CA LYS A 17 14.09 -1.42 -10.38
C LYS A 17 13.46 -2.56 -9.59
N LYS A 18 13.73 -2.66 -8.29
CA LYS A 18 13.09 -3.63 -7.39
C LYS A 18 11.71 -3.18 -6.89
N ILE A 19 11.37 -1.90 -7.00
CA ILE A 19 10.06 -1.39 -6.64
C ILE A 19 9.02 -1.91 -7.63
N VAL A 20 8.01 -2.62 -7.13
CA VAL A 20 6.87 -3.16 -7.89
C VAL A 20 5.58 -2.67 -7.25
N VAL A 21 4.64 -2.20 -8.06
CA VAL A 21 3.30 -1.80 -7.63
C VAL A 21 2.31 -2.87 -8.07
N VAL A 22 1.59 -3.45 -7.12
CA VAL A 22 0.55 -4.45 -7.39
C VAL A 22 -0.79 -3.87 -6.94
N VAL A 23 -1.78 -3.89 -7.81
CA VAL A 23 -3.11 -3.33 -7.54
C VAL A 23 -4.20 -4.37 -7.79
N ALA A 24 -5.32 -4.23 -7.05
CA ALA A 24 -6.52 -5.02 -7.27
C ALA A 24 -7.62 -4.11 -7.85
N ASP A 25 -7.79 -4.16 -9.17
CA ASP A 25 -8.81 -3.47 -9.97
C ASP A 25 -9.06 -2.00 -9.58
N ILE A 26 -8.02 -1.30 -9.25
CA ILE A 26 -8.08 0.14 -9.02
C ILE A 26 -7.45 0.87 -10.20
N SER A 27 -8.20 1.80 -10.77
CA SER A 27 -7.68 2.62 -11.87
C SER A 27 -6.45 3.39 -11.40
N PRO A 28 -5.35 3.39 -12.17
CA PRO A 28 -4.20 4.20 -11.88
C PRO A 28 -4.62 5.67 -11.94
N SER A 29 -4.66 6.31 -10.78
CA SER A 29 -5.05 7.71 -10.67
C SER A 29 -3.83 8.60 -10.54
N GLY A 30 -3.88 9.74 -11.20
CA GLY A 30 -2.79 10.70 -11.17
C GLY A 30 -1.50 10.11 -11.74
N LYS A 31 -0.40 10.28 -11.03
CA LYS A 31 0.92 9.88 -11.49
C LYS A 31 1.24 8.39 -11.38
N LEU A 32 0.37 7.56 -10.79
CA LEU A 32 0.49 6.10 -10.91
C LEU A 32 0.31 5.65 -12.36
N SER A 33 -0.44 6.39 -13.19
CA SER A 33 -0.52 6.15 -14.62
C SER A 33 0.83 6.38 -15.32
N GLU A 34 1.64 7.33 -14.86
CA GLU A 34 3.01 7.53 -15.35
C GLU A 34 3.90 6.34 -14.96
N PHE A 35 3.83 5.90 -13.68
CA PHE A 35 4.55 4.71 -13.24
C PHE A 35 4.19 3.48 -14.10
N GLN A 36 2.91 3.28 -14.38
CA GLN A 36 2.43 2.19 -15.23
C GLN A 36 3.00 2.28 -16.66
N LYS A 37 2.98 3.46 -17.28
CA LYS A 37 3.50 3.67 -18.64
C LYS A 37 5.00 3.41 -18.74
N GLU A 38 5.76 3.90 -17.77
CA GLU A 38 7.22 3.82 -17.77
C GLU A 38 7.75 2.47 -17.24
N ASN A 39 6.93 1.74 -16.48
CA ASN A 39 7.32 0.52 -15.77
C ASN A 39 6.31 -0.61 -15.98
N LYS A 40 5.94 -0.90 -17.24
CA LYS A 40 4.87 -1.86 -17.59
C LYS A 40 4.98 -3.21 -16.87
N ASN A 41 6.20 -3.75 -16.72
CA ASN A 41 6.44 -5.04 -16.07
C ASN A 41 6.51 -4.96 -14.53
N ARG A 42 6.35 -3.77 -13.96
CA ARG A 42 6.42 -3.52 -12.52
C ARG A 42 5.16 -2.82 -11.97
N TYR A 43 4.18 -2.61 -12.81
CA TYR A 43 2.82 -2.24 -12.43
C TYR A 43 1.88 -3.38 -12.85
N ILE A 44 1.38 -4.10 -11.86
CA ILE A 44 0.63 -5.34 -12.08
C ILE A 44 -0.76 -5.16 -11.51
N ASN A 45 -1.77 -5.25 -12.37
CA ASN A 45 -3.16 -5.28 -11.94
C ASN A 45 -3.64 -6.74 -11.96
N VAL A 46 -4.03 -7.23 -10.79
CA VAL A 46 -4.48 -8.62 -10.60
C VAL A 46 -5.99 -8.79 -10.74
N GLY A 47 -6.71 -7.71 -11.09
CA GLY A 47 -8.18 -7.72 -11.08
C GLY A 47 -8.73 -7.67 -9.65
N VAL A 48 -10.03 -7.95 -9.48
CA VAL A 48 -10.70 -7.98 -8.18
C VAL A 48 -10.32 -9.27 -7.42
N ALA A 49 -9.04 -9.37 -7.04
CA ALA A 49 -8.45 -10.56 -6.43
C ALA A 49 -7.47 -10.19 -5.31
N GLU A 50 -7.96 -9.56 -4.26
CA GLU A 50 -7.12 -8.98 -3.20
C GLU A 50 -6.37 -10.06 -2.40
N GLN A 51 -6.92 -11.25 -2.24
CA GLN A 51 -6.22 -12.38 -1.62
C GLN A 51 -5.01 -12.80 -2.47
N PHE A 52 -5.21 -12.95 -3.78
CA PHE A 52 -4.12 -13.24 -4.72
C PHE A 52 -3.08 -12.11 -4.73
N MET A 53 -3.52 -10.83 -4.67
CA MET A 53 -2.61 -9.68 -4.61
C MET A 53 -1.61 -9.81 -3.47
N ILE A 54 -2.05 -10.19 -2.28
CA ILE A 54 -1.18 -10.34 -1.10
C ILE A 54 -0.26 -11.56 -1.28
N GLY A 55 -0.78 -12.73 -1.66
CA GLY A 55 0.05 -13.93 -1.91
C GLY A 55 1.10 -13.69 -3.01
N PHE A 56 0.71 -13.02 -4.10
CA PHE A 56 1.64 -12.64 -5.17
C PHE A 56 2.74 -11.69 -4.67
N ALA A 57 2.37 -10.69 -3.86
CA ALA A 57 3.34 -9.76 -3.27
C ALA A 57 4.30 -10.47 -2.30
N SER A 58 3.85 -11.50 -1.57
CA SER A 58 4.72 -12.31 -0.72
C SER A 58 5.81 -13.00 -1.54
N GLY A 59 5.44 -13.60 -2.68
CA GLY A 59 6.38 -14.20 -3.63
C GLY A 59 7.39 -13.19 -4.18
N LEU A 60 6.94 -11.97 -4.51
CA LEU A 60 7.84 -10.89 -4.93
C LEU A 60 8.83 -10.49 -3.83
N ALA A 61 8.39 -10.43 -2.57
CA ALA A 61 9.26 -10.12 -1.44
C ALA A 61 10.31 -11.22 -1.21
N ILE A 62 9.94 -12.49 -1.32
CA ILE A 62 10.86 -13.64 -1.28
C ILE A 62 11.91 -13.52 -2.41
N ALA A 63 11.48 -13.13 -3.62
CA ALA A 63 12.35 -12.86 -4.75
C ALA A 63 13.15 -11.55 -4.64
N LYS A 64 13.15 -10.91 -3.45
CA LYS A 64 13.92 -9.69 -3.13
C LYS A 64 13.47 -8.43 -3.89
N TYR A 65 12.25 -8.41 -4.40
CA TYR A 65 11.60 -7.18 -4.83
C TYR A 65 11.05 -6.39 -3.63
N LYS A 66 10.61 -5.17 -3.89
CA LYS A 66 10.00 -4.25 -2.92
C LYS A 66 8.55 -3.98 -3.33
N PRO A 67 7.63 -4.88 -3.00
CA PRO A 67 6.23 -4.75 -3.43
C PRO A 67 5.48 -3.71 -2.60
N PHE A 68 4.75 -2.86 -3.30
CA PHE A 68 3.72 -1.97 -2.78
C PHE A 68 2.38 -2.47 -3.30
N VAL A 69 1.57 -3.05 -2.44
CA VAL A 69 0.20 -3.44 -2.78
C VAL A 69 -0.73 -2.26 -2.50
N TYR A 70 -1.60 -1.92 -3.45
CA TYR A 70 -2.40 -0.70 -3.38
C TYR A 70 -3.83 -0.94 -3.85
N THR A 71 -4.78 -0.66 -2.96
CA THR A 71 -6.21 -0.54 -3.26
C THR A 71 -6.92 0.28 -2.18
N ILE A 72 -8.25 0.36 -2.19
CA ILE A 72 -9.03 1.01 -1.13
C ILE A 72 -8.85 0.23 0.19
N ALA A 73 -8.75 0.93 1.30
CA ALA A 73 -8.39 0.37 2.60
C ALA A 73 -9.15 -0.90 3.02
N PRO A 74 -10.49 -1.00 2.99
CA PRO A 74 -11.18 -2.23 3.39
C PRO A 74 -10.76 -3.45 2.56
N PHE A 75 -10.41 -3.23 1.31
CA PHE A 75 -10.02 -4.33 0.41
C PHE A 75 -8.57 -4.76 0.58
N THR A 76 -7.74 -3.94 1.22
CA THR A 76 -6.38 -4.34 1.61
C THR A 76 -6.34 -5.16 2.90
N ILE A 77 -7.43 -5.17 3.68
CA ILE A 77 -7.44 -5.70 5.04
C ILE A 77 -8.45 -6.84 5.20
N TYR A 78 -9.75 -6.57 5.00
CA TYR A 78 -10.76 -7.53 5.40
C TYR A 78 -10.78 -8.78 4.51
N ARG A 79 -10.74 -8.60 3.19
CA ARG A 79 -10.74 -9.74 2.26
C ARG A 79 -9.49 -10.59 2.35
N PRO A 80 -8.28 -10.01 2.34
CA PRO A 80 -7.04 -10.78 2.36
C PRO A 80 -6.45 -10.96 3.76
N PHE A 81 -7.20 -10.77 4.85
CA PHE A 81 -6.65 -10.75 6.21
C PHE A 81 -5.85 -12.02 6.56
N GLU A 82 -6.35 -13.18 6.14
CA GLU A 82 -5.64 -14.43 6.34
C GLU A 82 -4.26 -14.42 5.66
N MET A 83 -4.18 -13.96 4.41
CA MET A 83 -2.94 -13.86 3.67
C MET A 83 -1.99 -12.82 4.26
N VAL A 84 -2.52 -11.69 4.71
CA VAL A 84 -1.73 -10.69 5.45
C VAL A 84 -1.13 -11.29 6.71
N ARG A 85 -1.90 -12.09 7.45
CA ARG A 85 -1.45 -12.76 8.66
C ARG A 85 -0.40 -13.84 8.36
N ASN A 86 -0.71 -14.75 7.45
CA ASN A 86 0.07 -15.97 7.22
C ASN A 86 1.25 -15.73 6.26
N ASP A 87 0.99 -15.06 5.13
CA ASP A 87 2.01 -14.93 4.08
C ASP A 87 2.95 -13.74 4.34
N LEU A 88 2.47 -12.68 4.98
CA LEU A 88 3.32 -11.51 5.24
C LEU A 88 3.82 -11.44 6.67
N SER A 89 2.90 -11.45 7.62
CA SER A 89 3.20 -11.18 9.02
C SER A 89 3.95 -12.35 9.67
N TYR A 90 3.43 -13.56 9.55
CA TYR A 90 4.07 -14.77 10.11
C TYR A 90 5.44 -15.03 9.46
N GLN A 91 5.56 -14.88 8.14
CA GLN A 91 6.81 -15.06 7.41
C GLN A 91 7.75 -13.84 7.51
N ASN A 92 7.34 -12.77 8.17
CA ASN A 92 8.13 -11.54 8.37
C ASN A 92 8.61 -10.89 7.06
N LEU A 93 7.76 -10.89 6.02
CA LEU A 93 8.11 -10.41 4.68
C LEU A 93 7.94 -8.89 4.52
N PRO A 94 8.88 -8.19 3.87
CA PRO A 94 8.86 -6.74 3.72
C PRO A 94 7.95 -6.30 2.55
N VAL A 95 6.65 -6.42 2.74
CA VAL A 95 5.63 -5.92 1.82
C VAL A 95 5.00 -4.65 2.39
N THR A 96 4.84 -3.62 1.56
CA THR A 96 4.10 -2.40 1.95
C THR A 96 2.66 -2.49 1.48
N ILE A 97 1.73 -2.51 2.43
CA ILE A 97 0.28 -2.50 2.20
C ILE A 97 -0.18 -1.04 2.24
N VAL A 98 -0.48 -0.47 1.10
CA VAL A 98 -0.98 0.91 0.98
C VAL A 98 -2.49 0.90 1.02
N ALA A 99 -3.05 1.30 2.15
CA ALA A 99 -4.48 1.38 2.40
C ALA A 99 -5.00 2.79 2.13
N MET A 100 -5.60 2.98 0.97
CA MET A 100 -6.07 4.29 0.54
C MET A 100 -7.47 4.58 1.06
N GLY A 101 -7.66 5.78 1.64
CA GLY A 101 -8.96 6.27 2.06
C GLY A 101 -9.55 5.54 3.26
N ALA A 102 -8.69 5.17 4.21
CA ALA A 102 -9.10 4.52 5.47
C ALA A 102 -9.98 5.42 6.35
N GLY A 103 -10.62 4.83 7.33
CA GLY A 103 -11.62 5.50 8.18
C GLY A 103 -12.92 5.70 7.44
N THR A 104 -13.47 6.91 7.47
CA THR A 104 -14.78 7.26 6.91
C THR A 104 -14.69 8.00 5.56
N VAL A 105 -13.53 8.04 4.93
CA VAL A 105 -13.28 8.81 3.70
C VAL A 105 -14.24 8.43 2.56
N TYR A 106 -14.65 7.19 2.51
CA TYR A 106 -15.58 6.65 1.51
C TYR A 106 -17.01 6.43 2.06
N SER A 107 -17.43 7.15 3.09
CA SER A 107 -18.75 6.98 3.74
C SER A 107 -19.94 7.05 2.77
N SER A 108 -19.84 7.86 1.72
CA SER A 108 -20.87 7.95 0.68
C SER A 108 -21.10 6.64 -0.10
N LEU A 109 -20.14 5.69 -0.04
CA LEU A 109 -20.24 4.38 -0.68
C LEU A 109 -20.73 3.28 0.26
N GLY A 110 -21.04 3.63 1.51
CA GLY A 110 -21.62 2.72 2.51
C GLY A 110 -20.59 1.87 3.25
N GLY A 111 -21.09 0.98 4.11
CA GLY A 111 -20.29 0.22 5.07
C GLY A 111 -19.19 -0.65 4.47
N THR A 112 -19.36 -1.13 3.23
CA THR A 112 -18.33 -1.93 2.55
C THR A 112 -17.04 -1.16 2.23
N HIS A 113 -17.10 0.17 2.28
CA HIS A 113 -15.97 1.07 1.99
C HIS A 113 -15.45 1.81 3.24
N LEU A 114 -15.99 1.52 4.41
CA LEU A 114 -15.51 2.05 5.69
C LEU A 114 -14.42 1.15 6.26
N THR A 115 -13.47 1.76 6.95
CA THR A 115 -12.32 1.05 7.54
C THR A 115 -11.95 1.70 8.88
N GLN A 116 -12.75 1.46 9.89
CA GLN A 116 -12.55 2.05 11.23
C GLN A 116 -11.68 1.16 12.12
N GLU A 117 -11.68 -0.14 11.88
CA GLU A 117 -10.98 -1.17 12.68
C GLU A 117 -9.57 -1.46 12.18
N ASP A 118 -9.11 -0.80 11.13
CA ASP A 118 -7.87 -1.11 10.42
C ASP A 118 -6.63 -1.14 11.34
N ILE A 119 -6.46 -0.12 12.16
CA ILE A 119 -5.32 -0.03 13.08
C ILE A 119 -5.39 -1.15 14.11
N SER A 120 -6.57 -1.44 14.67
CA SER A 120 -6.76 -2.50 15.67
C SER A 120 -6.43 -3.87 15.08
N LEU A 121 -6.92 -4.18 13.88
CA LEU A 121 -6.64 -5.42 13.18
C LEU A 121 -5.14 -5.57 12.86
N MET A 122 -4.52 -4.53 12.33
CA MET A 122 -3.10 -4.59 12.00
C MET A 122 -2.21 -4.69 13.23
N ARG A 123 -2.58 -4.07 14.36
CA ARG A 123 -1.86 -4.18 15.63
C ARG A 123 -1.91 -5.58 16.24
N SER A 124 -2.90 -6.38 15.89
CA SER A 124 -3.00 -7.76 16.40
C SER A 124 -2.01 -8.71 15.72
N LEU A 125 -1.40 -8.32 14.61
CA LEU A 125 -0.50 -9.15 13.84
C LEU A 125 0.97 -8.98 14.28
N PRO A 126 1.72 -10.08 14.49
CA PRO A 126 3.15 -9.99 14.78
C PRO A 126 3.92 -9.38 13.61
N ASN A 127 5.03 -8.72 13.89
CA ASN A 127 5.93 -8.10 12.91
C ASN A 127 5.32 -6.95 12.07
N MET A 128 4.02 -6.69 12.19
CA MET A 128 3.33 -5.63 11.46
C MET A 128 3.76 -4.25 11.98
N LYS A 129 4.18 -3.40 11.07
CA LYS A 129 4.43 -1.98 11.34
C LYS A 129 3.29 -1.14 10.79
N ILE A 130 2.89 -0.10 11.50
CA ILE A 130 1.81 0.78 11.07
C ILE A 130 2.36 2.20 10.93
N LEU A 131 2.15 2.77 9.76
CA LEU A 131 2.49 4.16 9.44
C LEU A 131 1.22 4.89 9.02
N ALA A 132 0.92 6.00 9.68
CA ALA A 132 -0.27 6.80 9.43
C ALA A 132 0.11 8.29 9.29
N PRO A 133 0.76 8.68 8.18
CA PRO A 133 1.20 10.05 7.97
C PRO A 133 0.02 11.02 7.97
N CYS A 134 0.20 12.19 8.58
CA CYS A 134 -0.83 13.22 8.67
C CYS A 134 -0.87 14.12 7.42
N ASP A 135 0.24 14.23 6.69
CA ASP A 135 0.37 15.11 5.54
C ASP A 135 1.25 14.53 4.41
N PRO A 136 1.31 15.20 3.24
CA PRO A 136 2.13 14.73 2.12
C PRO A 136 3.64 14.72 2.36
N ILE A 137 4.15 15.50 3.32
CA ILE A 137 5.59 15.53 3.63
C ILE A 137 5.95 14.30 4.45
N GLU A 138 5.23 14.07 5.53
CA GLU A 138 5.40 12.88 6.35
C GLU A 138 5.19 11.59 5.53
N LEU A 139 4.24 11.60 4.58
CA LEU A 139 4.05 10.48 3.66
C LEU A 139 5.30 10.19 2.84
N GLU A 140 6.01 11.19 2.34
CA GLU A 140 7.26 10.96 1.59
C GLU A 140 8.31 10.26 2.45
N GLU A 141 8.45 10.67 3.72
CA GLU A 141 9.37 10.01 4.66
C GLU A 141 8.91 8.58 4.98
N CYS A 142 7.61 8.35 5.18
CA CYS A 142 7.07 7.02 5.34
C CYS A 142 7.38 6.11 4.14
N ILE A 143 7.24 6.60 2.91
CA ILE A 143 7.58 5.82 1.70
C ILE A 143 9.08 5.54 1.64
N ASN A 144 9.93 6.52 1.96
CA ASN A 144 11.37 6.32 2.03
C ASN A 144 11.75 5.23 3.05
N TYR A 145 11.07 5.20 4.19
CA TYR A 145 11.21 4.14 5.20
C TYR A 145 10.77 2.79 4.63
N CYS A 146 9.60 2.72 3.99
CA CYS A 146 9.09 1.49 3.37
C CYS A 146 10.07 0.89 2.35
N ILE A 147 10.66 1.72 1.49
CA ILE A 147 11.64 1.29 0.48
C ILE A 147 12.91 0.70 1.11
N LYS A 148 13.30 1.18 2.29
CA LYS A 148 14.49 0.69 3.03
C LYS A 148 14.18 -0.50 3.92
N ASN A 149 12.92 -0.79 4.20
CA ASN A 149 12.51 -1.87 5.09
C ASN A 149 12.92 -3.24 4.54
N LYS A 150 13.45 -4.09 5.42
CA LYS A 150 13.92 -5.45 5.08
C LYS A 150 13.17 -6.56 5.80
N ASN A 151 12.42 -6.24 6.83
CA ASN A 151 11.78 -7.21 7.71
C ASN A 151 10.36 -6.77 8.06
N GLY A 152 9.42 -7.70 7.94
CA GLY A 152 8.02 -7.53 8.31
C GLY A 152 7.22 -6.60 7.40
N PRO A 153 5.93 -6.81 7.35
CA PRO A 153 5.05 -5.99 6.54
C PRO A 153 4.84 -4.61 7.17
N ILE A 154 4.52 -3.65 6.31
CA ILE A 154 4.15 -2.29 6.70
C ILE A 154 2.74 -2.00 6.22
N TYR A 155 1.85 -1.63 7.12
CA TYR A 155 0.56 -1.03 6.81
C TYR A 155 0.72 0.48 6.71
N LEU A 156 0.62 1.02 5.50
CA LEU A 156 0.71 2.45 5.23
C LEU A 156 -0.69 3.01 4.99
N ARG A 157 -1.22 3.67 6.01
CA ARG A 157 -2.57 4.24 6.03
C ARG A 157 -2.56 5.64 5.43
N ILE A 158 -3.22 5.84 4.29
CA ILE A 158 -3.24 7.14 3.62
C ILE A 158 -4.66 7.65 3.37
N GLY A 159 -4.80 8.98 3.35
CA GLY A 159 -6.02 9.64 2.89
C GLY A 159 -6.22 9.52 1.38
N LYS A 160 -7.39 9.97 0.91
CA LYS A 160 -7.76 9.91 -0.51
C LYS A 160 -7.12 11.03 -1.32
N SER A 161 -7.42 12.27 -0.94
CA SER A 161 -6.93 13.49 -1.62
C SER A 161 -7.32 14.74 -0.83
N GLY A 162 -6.67 15.85 -1.14
CA GLY A 162 -7.02 17.16 -0.57
C GLY A 162 -6.37 17.46 0.78
N GLU A 163 -5.54 16.57 1.30
CA GLU A 163 -4.79 16.82 2.53
C GLU A 163 -3.78 17.95 2.28
N LYS A 164 -3.87 18.97 3.14
CA LYS A 164 -2.96 20.11 3.12
C LYS A 164 -1.62 19.73 3.75
N LYS A 165 -0.58 20.44 3.35
CA LYS A 165 0.70 20.40 4.03
C LYS A 165 0.52 21.03 5.42
N LEU A 166 0.88 20.30 6.47
CA LEU A 166 0.79 20.73 7.87
C LEU A 166 2.16 21.00 8.47
N ILE A 167 3.19 20.30 8.00
CA ILE A 167 4.57 20.40 8.46
C ILE A 167 5.38 21.22 7.44
N ASN A 168 6.23 22.11 7.92
CA ASN A 168 7.13 22.94 7.10
C ASN A 168 8.45 22.25 6.81
#